data_294caac204ea023f073085962ae8dc20
#
_entry.id   294caac204ea023f073085962ae8dc20
#
_cell.length_a   1.000
_cell.length_b   1.000
_cell.length_c   1.000
_cell.angle_alpha   90.00
_cell.angle_beta   90.00
_cell.angle_gamma   90.00
#
_symmetry.space_group_name_H-M   'P 1'
#
loop_
_entity.id
_entity.type
_entity.pdbx_description
1 polymer ?
#
loop_
_entity_poly.entity_id
_entity_poly.type
_entity_poly.pdbx_seq_one_letter_code
_entity_poly.pdbx_strand_id
1 'polypeptide(L)'
;MIVCNSKEERSNERKYVEMFKSNQVAGIILCSGTVSANEFLNLNIPIVTIECDDALGDCNIQCDNYMGGVLATEHLAKCGCKEIVHFSGVERQVMPADRRCVGFREVCEKYGI
;
A
#
# COMPACT_ATOMS: atom_id res chain seq x y z
N MET A 1 -7.05 -18.90 11.92
CA MET A 1 -6.62 -17.62 11.34
C MET A 1 -5.94 -16.81 12.45
N ILE A 2 -4.76 -16.24 12.17
CA ILE A 2 -4.01 -15.36 13.07
C ILE A 2 -4.02 -13.97 12.43
N VAL A 3 -4.37 -12.94 13.20
CA VAL A 3 -4.33 -11.54 12.74
C VAL A 3 -3.26 -10.81 13.55
N CYS A 4 -2.31 -10.17 12.84
CA CYS A 4 -1.20 -9.45 13.44
C CYS A 4 -1.27 -7.98 13.04
N ASN A 5 -0.97 -7.08 13.97
CA ASN A 5 -0.81 -5.66 13.73
C ASN A 5 0.62 -5.26 14.08
N SER A 6 1.42 -4.95 13.06
CA SER A 6 2.81 -4.55 13.23
C SER A 6 2.97 -3.11 13.74
N LYS A 7 1.93 -2.28 13.61
CA LYS A 7 1.98 -0.83 13.84
C LYS A 7 3.08 -0.13 13.03
N GLU A 8 3.39 -0.69 11.85
CA GLU A 8 4.48 -0.23 10.98
C GLU A 8 5.86 -0.27 11.66
N GLU A 9 6.04 -1.13 12.66
CA GLU A 9 7.30 -1.31 13.36
C GLU A 9 8.02 -2.58 12.90
N ARG A 10 9.23 -2.42 12.33
CA ARG A 10 10.09 -3.53 11.86
C ARG A 10 10.34 -4.60 12.92
N SER A 11 10.50 -4.18 14.16
CA SER A 11 10.75 -5.11 15.28
C SER A 11 9.59 -6.05 15.52
N ASN A 12 8.35 -5.57 15.37
CA ASN A 12 7.15 -6.38 15.52
C ASN A 12 6.97 -7.34 14.34
N GLU A 13 7.23 -6.88 13.12
CA GLU A 13 7.14 -7.72 11.92
C GLU A 13 8.13 -8.90 12.00
N ARG A 14 9.36 -8.68 12.43
CA ARG A 14 10.34 -9.76 12.65
C ARG A 14 9.86 -10.79 13.67
N LYS A 15 9.25 -10.36 14.78
CA LYS A 15 8.66 -11.29 15.76
C LYS A 15 7.56 -12.14 15.13
N TYR A 16 6.75 -11.57 14.24
CA TYR A 16 5.72 -12.30 13.52
C TYR A 16 6.31 -13.30 12.53
N VAL A 17 7.38 -12.95 11.81
CA VAL A 17 8.10 -13.89 10.93
C VAL A 17 8.56 -15.13 11.71
N GLU A 18 9.18 -14.94 12.89
CA GLU A 18 9.61 -16.06 13.73
C GLU A 18 8.42 -16.88 14.28
N MET A 19 7.33 -16.20 14.64
CA MET A 19 6.10 -16.87 15.06
C MET A 19 5.49 -17.71 13.93
N PHE A 20 5.50 -17.22 12.69
CA PHE A 20 4.96 -17.96 11.53
C PHE A 20 5.79 -19.19 11.21
N LYS A 21 7.13 -19.11 11.33
CA LYS A 21 8.02 -20.27 11.23
C LYS A 21 7.67 -21.36 12.24
N SER A 22 7.48 -20.97 13.51
CA SER A 22 7.21 -21.93 14.59
C SER A 22 5.80 -22.53 14.53
N ASN A 23 4.80 -21.79 14.04
CA ASN A 23 3.41 -22.25 13.97
C ASN A 23 3.03 -22.92 12.64
N GLN A 24 3.96 -23.12 11.73
CA GLN A 24 3.74 -23.79 10.44
C GLN A 24 2.48 -23.29 9.70
N VAL A 25 2.34 -21.95 9.59
CA VAL A 25 1.21 -21.34 8.88
C VAL A 25 1.19 -21.77 7.41
N ALA A 26 -0.01 -22.00 6.86
CA ALA A 26 -0.20 -22.49 5.50
C ALA A 26 -0.03 -21.40 4.42
N GLY A 27 -0.17 -20.13 4.80
CA GLY A 27 -0.03 -18.98 3.90
C GLY A 27 -0.09 -17.67 4.66
N ILE A 28 0.36 -16.59 4.02
CA ILE A 28 0.41 -15.24 4.61
C ILE A 28 -0.30 -14.26 3.67
N ILE A 29 -1.17 -13.41 4.22
CA ILE A 29 -1.67 -12.21 3.55
C ILE A 29 -0.97 -11.03 4.22
N LEU A 30 -0.17 -10.29 3.45
CA LEU A 30 0.63 -9.17 3.91
C LEU A 30 0.04 -7.86 3.39
N CYS A 31 -0.36 -6.97 4.31
CA CYS A 31 -0.90 -5.64 4.00
C CYS A 31 0.03 -4.51 4.51
N SER A 32 1.28 -4.81 4.79
CA SER A 32 2.28 -3.89 5.32
C SER A 32 3.55 -3.98 4.47
N GLY A 33 4.22 -2.86 4.25
CA GLY A 33 5.43 -2.78 3.43
C GLY A 33 6.69 -2.33 4.19
N THR A 34 6.71 -2.40 5.52
CA THR A 34 7.83 -1.88 6.32
C THR A 34 9.00 -2.85 6.47
N VAL A 35 8.75 -4.16 6.40
CA VAL A 35 9.82 -5.17 6.38
C VAL A 35 10.21 -5.50 4.96
N SER A 36 11.51 -5.69 4.74
CA SER A 36 11.99 -6.21 3.47
C SER A 36 11.31 -7.55 3.17
N ALA A 37 10.72 -7.66 1.99
CA ALA A 37 10.14 -8.89 1.47
C ALA A 37 11.01 -10.12 1.66
N ASN A 38 12.32 -9.93 1.54
CA ASN A 38 13.27 -11.03 1.66
C ASN A 38 13.15 -11.78 2.99
N GLU A 39 12.72 -11.12 4.07
CA GLU A 39 12.52 -11.78 5.36
C GLU A 39 11.33 -12.74 5.33
N PHE A 40 10.26 -12.40 4.59
CA PHE A 40 9.08 -13.25 4.43
C PHE A 40 9.28 -14.30 3.32
N LEU A 41 9.96 -13.96 2.22
CA LEU A 41 10.23 -14.90 1.11
C LEU A 41 11.05 -16.11 1.55
N ASN A 42 11.92 -15.95 2.55
CA ASN A 42 12.71 -17.05 3.11
C ASN A 42 11.88 -18.07 3.91
N LEU A 43 10.58 -17.83 4.11
CA LEU A 43 9.71 -18.75 4.84
C LEU A 43 9.30 -19.98 4.02
N ASN A 44 9.44 -19.95 2.70
CA ASN A 44 8.94 -20.99 1.79
C ASN A 44 7.45 -21.31 2.01
N ILE A 45 6.66 -20.26 2.26
CA ILE A 45 5.22 -20.28 2.51
C ILE A 45 4.57 -19.36 1.47
N PRO A 46 3.44 -19.73 0.85
CA PRO A 46 2.73 -18.86 -0.08
C PRO A 46 2.38 -17.51 0.53
N ILE A 47 2.71 -16.41 -0.17
CA ILE A 47 2.49 -15.04 0.28
C ILE A 47 1.68 -14.27 -0.76
N VAL A 48 0.57 -13.70 -0.31
CA VAL A 48 -0.21 -12.73 -1.08
C VAL A 48 -0.03 -11.35 -0.44
N THR A 49 0.34 -10.36 -1.25
CA THR A 49 0.47 -8.98 -0.79
C THR A 49 -0.70 -8.14 -1.27
N ILE A 50 -1.14 -7.16 -0.46
CA ILE A 50 -2.21 -6.23 -0.78
C ILE A 50 -1.69 -4.81 -0.60
N GLU A 51 -1.76 -3.98 -1.65
CA GLU A 51 -1.28 -2.60 -1.66
C GLU A 51 0.19 -2.46 -1.22
N CYS A 52 1.01 -3.46 -1.52
CA CYS A 52 2.45 -3.46 -1.27
C CYS A 52 3.22 -3.24 -2.58
N ASP A 53 4.54 -3.06 -2.48
CA ASP A 53 5.42 -2.93 -3.65
C ASP A 53 5.39 -4.23 -4.50
N ASP A 54 5.42 -4.08 -5.83
CA ASP A 54 5.29 -5.18 -6.80
C ASP A 54 6.34 -6.30 -6.67
N ALA A 55 7.43 -6.03 -5.97
CA ALA A 55 8.53 -6.99 -5.79
C ALA A 55 8.24 -8.08 -4.73
N LEU A 56 7.06 -8.09 -4.12
CA LEU A 56 6.77 -8.89 -2.93
C LEU A 56 5.75 -9.99 -3.14
N GLY A 57 6.12 -11.23 -2.81
CA GLY A 57 5.20 -12.37 -2.70
C GLY A 57 4.89 -13.08 -4.03
N ASP A 58 4.11 -14.16 -3.93
CA ASP A 58 3.70 -14.99 -5.06
C ASP A 58 2.57 -14.34 -5.87
N CYS A 59 1.80 -13.47 -5.24
CA CYS A 59 0.71 -12.72 -5.85
C CYS A 59 0.58 -11.36 -5.15
N ASN A 60 0.46 -10.29 -5.94
CA ASN A 60 0.23 -8.94 -5.44
C ASN A 60 -1.11 -8.41 -5.94
N ILE A 61 -1.93 -7.89 -5.03
CA ILE A 61 -3.23 -7.31 -5.33
C ILE A 61 -3.14 -5.81 -5.07
N GLN A 62 -3.39 -5.01 -6.11
CA GLN A 62 -3.37 -3.55 -6.02
C GLN A 62 -4.60 -2.94 -6.68
N CYS A 63 -5.05 -1.79 -6.17
CA CYS A 63 -5.99 -0.93 -6.87
C CYS A 63 -5.26 -0.05 -7.89
N ASP A 64 -5.97 0.45 -8.89
CA ASP A 64 -5.46 1.56 -9.72
C ASP A 64 -5.54 2.87 -8.92
N ASN A 65 -4.53 3.05 -8.07
CA ASN A 65 -4.44 4.20 -7.17
C ASN A 65 -4.32 5.53 -7.93
N TYR A 66 -3.60 5.54 -9.07
CA TYR A 66 -3.51 6.72 -9.94
C TYR A 66 -4.89 7.13 -10.47
N MET A 67 -5.60 6.19 -11.08
CA MET A 67 -6.93 6.45 -11.62
C MET A 67 -7.92 6.84 -10.52
N GLY A 68 -7.79 6.25 -9.32
CA GLY A 68 -8.57 6.66 -8.15
C GLY A 68 -8.38 8.14 -7.80
N GLY A 69 -7.13 8.64 -7.82
CA GLY A 69 -6.81 10.06 -7.65
C GLY A 69 -7.39 10.93 -8.75
N VAL A 70 -7.25 10.51 -10.01
CA VAL A 70 -7.83 11.23 -11.18
C VAL A 70 -9.34 11.35 -11.05
N LEU A 71 -10.05 10.25 -10.87
CA LEU A 71 -11.51 10.23 -10.84
C LEU A 71 -12.09 11.07 -9.70
N ALA A 72 -11.50 10.97 -8.50
CA ALA A 72 -11.95 11.75 -7.34
C ALA A 72 -11.76 13.25 -7.59
N THR A 73 -10.60 13.66 -8.09
CA THR A 73 -10.29 15.07 -8.33
C THR A 73 -11.11 15.64 -9.49
N GLU A 74 -11.27 14.89 -10.58
CA GLU A 74 -12.13 15.32 -11.69
C GLU A 74 -13.59 15.49 -11.24
N HIS A 75 -14.08 14.63 -10.38
CA HIS A 75 -15.44 14.77 -9.85
C HIS A 75 -15.60 16.11 -9.11
N LEU A 76 -14.67 16.43 -8.20
CA LEU A 76 -14.72 17.69 -7.45
C LEU A 76 -14.58 18.91 -8.38
N ALA A 77 -13.68 18.87 -9.36
CA ALA A 77 -13.53 19.93 -10.35
C ALA A 77 -14.81 20.16 -11.18
N LYS A 78 -15.45 19.06 -11.64
CA LYS A 78 -16.74 19.12 -12.35
C LYS A 78 -17.89 19.63 -11.47
N CYS A 79 -17.83 19.43 -10.16
CA CYS A 79 -18.76 20.03 -9.20
C CYS A 79 -18.50 21.53 -8.96
N GLY A 80 -17.49 22.14 -9.57
CA GLY A 80 -17.20 23.56 -9.49
C GLY A 80 -16.28 23.94 -8.33
N CYS A 81 -15.65 22.97 -7.64
CA CYS A 81 -14.66 23.25 -6.62
C CYS A 81 -13.44 23.98 -7.25
N LYS A 82 -13.04 25.07 -6.64
CA LYS A 82 -11.91 25.91 -7.09
C LYS A 82 -10.68 25.74 -6.20
N GLU A 83 -10.87 25.21 -5.02
CA GLU A 83 -9.81 24.88 -4.07
C GLU A 83 -10.03 23.45 -3.60
N ILE A 84 -9.06 22.58 -3.84
CA ILE A 84 -9.12 21.16 -3.48
C ILE A 84 -7.87 20.82 -2.69
N VAL A 85 -8.03 20.14 -1.56
CA VAL A 85 -6.94 19.72 -0.69
C VAL A 85 -6.84 18.21 -0.71
N HIS A 86 -5.64 17.69 -0.89
CA HIS A 86 -5.32 16.28 -0.80
C HIS A 86 -4.52 15.98 0.47
N PHE A 87 -5.03 15.09 1.31
CA PHE A 87 -4.29 14.58 2.46
C PHE A 87 -3.63 13.25 2.08
N SER A 88 -2.31 13.20 2.12
CA SER A 88 -1.53 12.00 1.89
C SER A 88 -0.76 11.59 3.15
N GLY A 89 -0.27 10.36 3.18
CA GLY A 89 0.68 9.92 4.20
C GLY A 89 2.03 10.63 4.05
N VAL A 90 2.92 10.38 5.01
CA VAL A 90 4.29 10.91 4.94
C VAL A 90 5.04 10.16 3.84
N GLU A 91 5.60 10.88 2.87
CA GLU A 91 6.45 10.35 1.78
C GLU A 91 7.77 9.78 2.35
N ARG A 92 7.69 8.64 3.00
CA ARG A 92 8.90 7.92 3.48
C ARG A 92 9.28 6.75 2.58
N GLN A 93 8.34 6.24 1.81
CA GLN A 93 8.54 5.17 0.83
C GLN A 93 7.55 5.37 -0.32
N VAL A 94 7.92 4.97 -1.51
CA VAL A 94 7.02 4.98 -2.67
C VAL A 94 6.03 3.83 -2.49
N MET A 95 4.89 4.14 -1.90
CA MET A 95 3.79 3.18 -1.75
C MET A 95 2.85 3.26 -2.94
N PRO A 96 2.19 2.15 -3.34
CA PRO A 96 1.19 2.19 -4.41
C PRO A 96 0.11 3.27 -4.19
N ALA A 97 -0.26 3.51 -2.93
CA ALA A 97 -1.22 4.55 -2.54
C ALA A 97 -0.77 5.98 -2.87
N ASP A 98 0.54 6.26 -2.94
CA ASP A 98 1.07 7.60 -3.23
C ASP A 98 0.74 8.04 -4.67
N ARG A 99 0.47 7.09 -5.57
CA ARG A 99 0.05 7.38 -6.95
C ARG A 99 -1.28 8.14 -7.01
N ARG A 100 -2.11 8.12 -5.95
CA ARG A 100 -3.30 8.97 -5.85
C ARG A 100 -2.95 10.45 -5.89
N CYS A 101 -1.84 10.83 -5.22
CA CYS A 101 -1.34 12.21 -5.21
C CYS A 101 -0.90 12.66 -6.61
N VAL A 102 -0.30 11.76 -7.40
CA VAL A 102 0.08 12.06 -8.79
C VAL A 102 -1.15 12.38 -9.63
N GLY A 103 -2.16 11.50 -9.60
CA GLY A 103 -3.41 11.73 -10.31
C GLY A 103 -4.14 13.01 -9.86
N PHE A 104 -4.11 13.32 -8.56
CA PHE A 104 -4.63 14.57 -8.03
C PHE A 104 -3.94 15.81 -8.62
N ARG A 105 -2.60 15.85 -8.61
CA ARG A 105 -1.82 16.98 -9.14
C ARG A 105 -2.08 17.22 -10.62
N GLU A 106 -2.05 16.17 -11.44
CA GLU A 106 -2.27 16.29 -12.89
C GLU A 106 -3.66 16.84 -13.22
N VAL A 107 -4.69 16.42 -12.48
CA VAL A 107 -6.04 16.95 -12.67
C VAL A 107 -6.14 18.40 -12.22
N CYS A 108 -5.53 18.78 -11.09
CA CYS A 108 -5.48 20.18 -10.66
C CYS A 108 -4.82 21.07 -11.72
N GLU A 109 -3.68 20.66 -12.28
CA GLU A 109 -3.01 21.38 -13.36
C GLU A 109 -3.92 21.51 -14.60
N LYS A 110 -4.58 20.43 -15.03
CA LYS A 110 -5.49 20.40 -16.18
C LYS A 110 -6.68 21.37 -16.01
N TYR A 111 -7.20 21.52 -14.81
CA TYR A 111 -8.36 22.38 -14.52
C TYR A 111 -7.97 23.78 -14.00
N GLY A 112 -6.71 24.07 -13.81
CA GLY A 112 -6.21 25.34 -13.27
C GLY A 112 -6.63 25.59 -11.80
N ILE A 113 -6.59 24.56 -10.99
CA ILE A 113 -7.00 24.55 -9.57
C ILE A 113 -5.75 24.46 -8.70
#